data_878789a6ef8ed6f9e036d013d673b2c6
#
_entry.id   878789a6ef8ed6f9e036d013d673b2c6
#
_cell.length_a   1.000
_cell.length_b   1.000
_cell.length_c   1.000
_cell.angle_alpha   90.00
_cell.angle_beta   90.00
_cell.angle_gamma   90.00
#
_symmetry.space_group_name_H-M   'P 1'
#
loop_
_entity.id
_entity.type
_entity.pdbx_description
1 polymer ?
#
loop_
_entity_poly.entity_id
_entity_poly.type
_entity_poly.pdbx_seq_one_letter_code
_entity_poly.pdbx_strand_id
1 'polypeptide(L)'
;MRVGKGEDGSDGRGLASKFAQPPLRERFVVDDETNIRRALELAERGRGLTSPNPMVGAVVVRDGRVVGEGWHEGPGKSHAEPFALRAAGEGAAGATLYCSLEPCDHFGRTPPCTQAIIEAGIARVVAAVRDPNPSVDGRGFRHLRKSGIEVTERVLTGEAERLNEAYFKHTRTGIPFVTLKLAATLDGKIAAADGSSTWITGEEARADVQRIRAASDAIVIGANTAIADDPRLTVRDPGYLGEPPLRVVVDAAGRLMAAGHLFDDHAPTTIATTDASSLGRREEWRAAGADVLVCEVADGGGVSLSSLLEALGKRDVQSVLLEGGSRLAGSAVREGVLDKVIVFLAPKLLGGDSAPGLLGETGIERLSDALQLEFVGVSRVGDDVRLEAYVHRDR
;
A
#
# COMPACT_ATOMS: atom_id res chain seq x y z
N MET A 1 -12.87 30.25 -82.47
CA MET A 1 -13.21 31.64 -82.86
C MET A 1 -12.82 32.56 -81.71
N ARG A 2 -11.79 33.35 -81.98
CA ARG A 2 -11.47 34.76 -81.56
C ARG A 2 -11.64 35.04 -80.03
N VAL A 3 -10.53 35.28 -79.29
CA VAL A 3 -9.65 36.44 -79.26
C VAL A 3 -10.20 37.65 -78.51
N GLY A 4 -9.39 38.09 -77.55
CA GLY A 4 -9.41 39.39 -76.89
C GLY A 4 -8.77 39.29 -75.53
N LYS A 5 -7.57 39.43 -75.31
CA LYS A 5 -6.56 40.47 -75.09
C LYS A 5 -7.11 41.71 -74.36
N GLY A 6 -6.45 42.03 -73.27
CA GLY A 6 -6.56 43.29 -72.52
C GLY A 6 -5.66 43.22 -71.27
N GLU A 7 -4.44 43.65 -71.46
CA GLU A 7 -3.48 44.27 -70.54
C GLU A 7 -4.19 45.43 -69.79
N ASP A 8 -3.87 45.83 -68.61
CA ASP A 8 -2.62 46.34 -68.07
C ASP A 8 -2.89 46.84 -66.63
N GLY A 9 -1.87 46.88 -65.83
CA GLY A 9 -1.51 48.04 -65.08
C GLY A 9 -1.67 48.01 -63.56
N SER A 10 -0.57 47.73 -62.98
CA SER A 10 0.06 48.49 -61.88
C SER A 10 -0.58 48.64 -60.51
N ASP A 11 0.24 48.32 -59.67
CA ASP A 11 0.77 48.93 -58.46
C ASP A 11 0.19 48.35 -57.15
N GLY A 12 0.92 47.58 -56.52
CA GLY A 12 2.10 47.80 -55.78
C GLY A 12 1.88 48.28 -54.38
N ARG A 13 2.47 47.64 -53.47
CA ARG A 13 2.79 48.03 -52.10
C ARG A 13 1.82 47.66 -50.99
N GLY A 14 2.22 46.62 -50.30
CA GLY A 14 2.49 46.76 -48.88
C GLY A 14 1.34 46.57 -47.94
N LEU A 15 1.10 45.38 -47.49
CA LEU A 15 0.65 45.09 -46.12
C LEU A 15 1.02 43.67 -45.71
N ALA A 16 2.31 43.35 -45.84
CA ALA A 16 2.91 42.28 -45.10
C ALA A 16 3.55 42.90 -43.87
N SER A 17 2.89 42.81 -42.73
CA SER A 17 3.45 42.79 -41.38
C SER A 17 2.38 43.28 -40.42
N LYS A 18 1.87 42.40 -39.65
CA LYS A 18 1.41 42.59 -38.26
C LYS A 18 0.56 41.42 -37.79
N PHE A 19 1.12 40.21 -37.83
CA PHE A 19 0.73 39.16 -36.91
C PHE A 19 1.97 38.28 -36.71
N ALA A 20 3.02 38.87 -36.15
CA ALA A 20 4.02 38.11 -35.44
C ALA A 20 3.34 37.72 -34.10
N GLN A 21 2.84 36.51 -34.04
CA GLN A 21 2.50 35.89 -32.77
C GLN A 21 3.75 35.87 -31.90
N PRO A 22 3.69 36.37 -30.64
CA PRO A 22 4.82 36.21 -29.73
C PRO A 22 5.10 34.72 -29.60
N PRO A 23 6.37 34.29 -29.43
CA PRO A 23 6.70 32.89 -29.20
C PRO A 23 5.90 32.46 -27.99
N LEU A 24 5.16 31.35 -28.14
CA LEU A 24 4.56 30.59 -27.06
C LEU A 24 5.69 30.25 -26.09
N ARG A 25 5.97 31.13 -25.13
CA ARG A 25 6.55 30.69 -23.86
C ARG A 25 5.50 29.75 -23.30
N GLU A 26 5.74 28.47 -23.43
CA GLU A 26 5.10 27.46 -22.63
C GLU A 26 5.32 27.89 -21.20
N ARG A 27 4.35 28.61 -20.63
CA ARG A 27 4.16 28.70 -19.20
C ARG A 27 3.71 27.29 -18.80
N PHE A 28 4.68 26.45 -18.48
CA PHE A 28 4.40 25.34 -17.58
C PHE A 28 3.91 26.01 -16.30
N VAL A 29 2.60 26.06 -16.14
CA VAL A 29 1.98 26.34 -14.85
C VAL A 29 2.44 25.17 -14.00
N VAL A 30 3.39 25.42 -13.12
CA VAL A 30 3.86 24.44 -12.14
C VAL A 30 2.71 24.29 -11.16
N ASP A 31 1.81 23.37 -11.50
CA ASP A 31 0.69 23.00 -10.65
C ASP A 31 1.23 22.20 -9.47
N ASP A 32 0.95 22.67 -8.25
CA ASP A 32 1.36 21.98 -7.02
C ASP A 32 0.90 20.51 -7.01
N GLU A 33 -0.31 20.25 -7.53
CA GLU A 33 -0.83 18.88 -7.62
C GLU A 33 0.02 17.98 -8.52
N THR A 34 0.44 18.48 -9.69
CA THR A 34 1.29 17.71 -10.62
C THR A 34 2.61 17.29 -9.96
N ASN A 35 3.26 18.22 -9.24
CA ASN A 35 4.52 17.92 -8.56
C ASN A 35 4.33 17.04 -7.33
N ILE A 36 3.21 17.17 -6.60
CA ILE A 36 2.87 16.24 -5.52
C ILE A 36 2.56 14.85 -6.07
N ARG A 37 1.83 14.70 -7.19
CA ARG A 37 1.64 13.37 -7.82
C ARG A 37 2.98 12.76 -8.19
N ARG A 38 3.92 13.56 -8.72
CA ARG A 38 5.27 13.08 -8.99
C ARG A 38 5.99 12.62 -7.73
N ALA A 39 5.86 13.34 -6.62
CA ALA A 39 6.41 12.92 -5.32
C ALA A 39 5.75 11.61 -4.83
N LEU A 40 4.44 11.44 -5.01
CA LEU A 40 3.73 10.19 -4.68
C LEU A 40 4.18 9.02 -5.56
N GLU A 41 4.39 9.21 -6.87
CA GLU A 41 4.94 8.20 -7.77
C GLU A 41 6.36 7.76 -7.34
N LEU A 42 7.18 8.70 -6.89
CA LEU A 42 8.52 8.40 -6.36
C LEU A 42 8.41 7.62 -5.05
N ALA A 43 7.51 8.02 -4.16
CA ALA A 43 7.26 7.33 -2.89
C ALA A 43 6.82 5.87 -3.10
N GLU A 44 6.00 5.60 -4.13
CA GLU A 44 5.56 4.25 -4.50
C GLU A 44 6.71 3.27 -4.77
N ARG A 45 7.89 3.75 -5.19
CA ARG A 45 9.09 2.91 -5.37
C ARG A 45 9.59 2.28 -4.07
N GLY A 46 9.19 2.84 -2.93
CA GLY A 46 9.47 2.30 -1.60
C GLY A 46 8.53 1.18 -1.15
N ARG A 47 7.53 0.80 -1.96
CA ARG A 47 6.54 -0.21 -1.59
C ARG A 47 7.19 -1.57 -1.30
N GLY A 48 6.90 -2.11 -0.11
CA GLY A 48 7.49 -3.35 0.39
C GLY A 48 8.95 -3.25 0.83
N LEU A 49 9.53 -2.04 0.85
CA LEU A 49 10.94 -1.82 1.22
C LEU A 49 11.11 -0.93 2.44
N THR A 50 10.14 -0.08 2.75
CA THR A 50 10.33 0.99 3.75
C THR A 50 9.79 0.66 5.14
N SER A 51 8.93 -0.34 5.30
CA SER A 51 8.36 -0.68 6.61
C SER A 51 9.47 -0.89 7.67
N PRO A 52 9.30 -0.38 8.91
CA PRO A 52 8.13 0.32 9.44
C PRO A 52 8.06 1.84 9.11
N ASN A 53 8.95 2.38 8.28
CA ASN A 53 8.91 3.78 7.87
C ASN A 53 7.85 3.98 6.77
N PRO A 54 7.26 5.19 6.65
CA PRO A 54 6.37 5.52 5.54
C PRO A 54 7.11 5.57 4.20
N MET A 55 6.39 5.34 3.13
CA MET A 55 6.85 5.62 1.77
C MET A 55 6.83 7.14 1.54
N VAL A 56 7.98 7.72 1.25
CA VAL A 56 8.13 9.17 1.03
C VAL A 56 8.86 9.42 -0.28
N GLY A 57 8.35 10.39 -1.03
CA GLY A 57 8.99 10.93 -2.22
C GLY A 57 9.08 12.43 -2.16
N ALA A 58 10.10 12.99 -2.82
CA ALA A 58 10.38 14.41 -2.84
C ALA A 58 10.84 14.88 -4.22
N VAL A 59 10.41 16.08 -4.62
CA VAL A 59 10.76 16.71 -5.90
C VAL A 59 11.17 18.16 -5.64
N VAL A 60 12.31 18.58 -6.17
CA VAL A 60 12.77 19.97 -6.14
C VAL A 60 12.53 20.62 -7.49
N VAL A 61 11.80 21.73 -7.50
CA VAL A 61 11.45 22.46 -8.72
C VAL A 61 11.98 23.89 -8.63
N ARG A 62 12.72 24.33 -9.64
CA ARG A 62 13.20 25.70 -9.80
C ARG A 62 12.85 26.24 -11.19
N ASP A 63 12.28 27.43 -11.24
CA ASP A 63 11.90 28.10 -12.50
C ASP A 63 11.04 27.20 -13.41
N GLY A 64 10.12 26.42 -12.82
CA GLY A 64 9.23 25.50 -13.53
C GLY A 64 9.88 24.22 -14.03
N ARG A 65 11.11 23.90 -13.61
CA ARG A 65 11.83 22.68 -14.00
C ARG A 65 12.18 21.84 -12.80
N VAL A 66 12.00 20.53 -12.92
CA VAL A 66 12.49 19.57 -11.92
C VAL A 66 14.01 19.57 -11.95
N VAL A 67 14.65 19.89 -10.83
CA VAL A 67 16.11 19.93 -10.68
C VAL A 67 16.64 18.83 -9.75
N GLY A 68 15.75 18.16 -8.97
CA GLY A 68 16.12 17.04 -8.14
C GLY A 68 14.93 16.20 -7.73
N GLU A 69 15.13 14.90 -7.62
CA GLU A 69 14.13 13.92 -7.19
C GLU A 69 14.75 12.95 -6.21
N GLY A 70 13.93 12.41 -5.30
CA GLY A 70 14.35 11.40 -4.34
C GLY A 70 13.18 10.65 -3.74
N TRP A 71 13.44 9.46 -3.22
CA TRP A 71 12.49 8.67 -2.43
C TRP A 71 13.21 7.98 -1.28
N HIS A 72 12.45 7.58 -0.27
CA HIS A 72 12.98 6.80 0.84
C HIS A 72 13.15 5.34 0.41
N GLU A 73 14.40 4.85 0.41
CA GLU A 73 14.74 3.51 -0.10
C GLU A 73 14.59 2.40 0.94
N GLY A 74 14.44 2.74 2.22
CA GLY A 74 14.27 1.77 3.28
C GLY A 74 14.84 2.18 4.64
N PRO A 75 14.61 1.40 5.70
CA PRO A 75 15.06 1.70 7.05
C PRO A 75 16.57 1.89 7.14
N GLY A 76 17.01 2.97 7.82
CA GLY A 76 18.43 3.31 7.95
C GLY A 76 19.04 4.01 6.74
N LYS A 77 18.31 4.13 5.62
CA LYS A 77 18.70 4.94 4.47
C LYS A 77 18.28 6.40 4.67
N SER A 78 18.80 7.29 3.82
CA SER A 78 18.42 8.69 3.81
C SER A 78 16.92 8.86 3.50
N HIS A 79 16.31 9.90 4.04
CA HIS A 79 14.94 10.27 3.68
C HIS A 79 14.89 10.84 2.25
N ALA A 80 13.68 10.98 1.70
CA ALA A 80 13.45 11.43 0.32
C ALA A 80 13.98 12.85 0.08
N GLU A 81 13.75 13.76 1.04
CA GLU A 81 14.10 15.17 0.92
C GLU A 81 15.62 15.38 0.78
N PRO A 82 16.49 14.82 1.66
CA PRO A 82 17.93 14.89 1.46
C PRO A 82 18.42 14.27 0.14
N PHE A 83 17.73 13.25 -0.39
CA PHE A 83 18.04 12.71 -1.71
C PHE A 83 17.74 13.71 -2.82
N ALA A 84 16.54 14.28 -2.81
CA ALA A 84 16.11 15.27 -3.80
C ALA A 84 16.99 16.53 -3.76
N LEU A 85 17.33 17.01 -2.56
CA LEU A 85 18.19 18.18 -2.37
C LEU A 85 19.62 17.94 -2.88
N ARG A 86 20.21 16.76 -2.61
CA ARG A 86 21.51 16.40 -3.16
C ARG A 86 21.50 16.33 -4.69
N ALA A 87 20.44 15.76 -5.26
CA ALA A 87 20.28 15.71 -6.72
C ALA A 87 20.14 17.10 -7.34
N ALA A 88 19.48 18.03 -6.64
CA ALA A 88 19.33 19.41 -7.10
C ALA A 88 20.61 20.23 -7.00
N GLY A 89 21.52 19.91 -6.04
CA GLY A 89 22.74 20.66 -5.82
C GLY A 89 22.49 22.16 -5.64
N GLU A 90 23.23 23.02 -6.33
CA GLU A 90 23.05 24.50 -6.29
C GLU A 90 21.66 24.94 -6.80
N GLY A 91 20.97 24.11 -7.56
CA GLY A 91 19.60 24.36 -8.01
C GLY A 91 18.56 24.37 -6.89
N ALA A 92 18.89 23.90 -5.68
CA ALA A 92 18.00 23.90 -4.54
C ALA A 92 17.75 25.31 -3.97
N ALA A 93 18.73 26.18 -4.02
CA ALA A 93 18.60 27.53 -3.44
C ALA A 93 17.52 28.34 -4.17
N GLY A 94 16.53 28.83 -3.40
CA GLY A 94 15.38 29.57 -3.92
C GLY A 94 14.31 28.70 -4.63
N ALA A 95 14.47 27.37 -4.64
CA ALA A 95 13.53 26.44 -5.26
C ALA A 95 12.31 26.13 -4.36
N THR A 96 11.32 25.42 -4.93
CA THR A 96 10.21 24.81 -4.21
C THR A 96 10.47 23.32 -4.05
N LEU A 97 10.34 22.81 -2.82
CA LEU A 97 10.40 21.37 -2.51
C LEU A 97 8.97 20.84 -2.33
N TYR A 98 8.65 19.79 -3.05
CA TYR A 98 7.39 19.05 -2.96
C TYR A 98 7.64 17.73 -2.25
N CYS A 99 6.86 17.43 -1.20
CA CYS A 99 7.00 16.22 -0.39
C CYS A 99 5.66 15.49 -0.29
N SER A 100 5.67 14.17 -0.41
CA SER A 100 4.46 13.35 -0.21
C SER A 100 4.01 13.29 1.26
N LEU A 101 4.90 13.62 2.20
CA LEU A 101 4.64 13.64 3.64
C LEU A 101 5.34 14.83 4.28
N GLU A 102 4.90 15.26 5.47
CA GLU A 102 5.54 16.31 6.27
C GLU A 102 7.03 15.99 6.53
N PRO A 103 7.96 16.91 6.25
CA PRO A 103 9.38 16.75 6.58
C PRO A 103 9.60 16.65 8.10
N CYS A 104 10.34 15.63 8.53
CA CYS A 104 10.60 15.38 9.94
C CYS A 104 11.47 16.47 10.59
N ASP A 105 11.23 16.73 11.90
CA ASP A 105 11.91 17.73 12.72
C ASP A 105 12.50 17.15 14.01
N HIS A 106 12.90 15.91 13.97
CA HIS A 106 13.53 15.23 15.11
C HIS A 106 14.80 14.51 14.68
N PHE A 107 15.75 14.36 15.59
CA PHE A 107 16.91 13.50 15.40
C PHE A 107 16.49 12.05 15.62
N GLY A 108 16.54 11.27 14.54
CA GLY A 108 16.38 9.82 14.57
C GLY A 108 17.73 9.15 14.26
N ARG A 109 17.72 8.17 13.36
CA ARG A 109 18.94 7.58 12.80
C ARG A 109 19.65 8.55 11.84
N THR A 110 18.94 9.55 11.34
CA THR A 110 19.41 10.60 10.44
C THR A 110 19.09 11.98 11.05
N PRO A 111 19.80 13.06 10.66
CA PRO A 111 19.43 14.43 11.02
C PRO A 111 18.04 14.79 10.50
N PRO A 112 17.37 15.80 11.12
CA PRO A 112 16.05 16.27 10.67
C PRO A 112 16.06 16.73 9.21
N CYS A 113 15.01 16.37 8.44
CA CYS A 113 14.86 16.85 7.07
C CYS A 113 14.67 18.37 7.01
N THR A 114 14.02 18.97 8.02
CA THR A 114 13.88 20.43 8.16
C THR A 114 15.22 21.14 8.13
N GLN A 115 16.25 20.61 8.81
CA GLN A 115 17.58 21.19 8.79
C GLN A 115 18.19 21.17 7.38
N ALA A 116 18.13 20.04 6.69
CA ALA A 116 18.65 19.92 5.32
C ALA A 116 17.93 20.86 4.35
N ILE A 117 16.61 21.05 4.51
CA ILE A 117 15.81 21.98 3.71
C ILE A 117 16.22 23.43 3.92
N ILE A 118 16.46 23.83 5.18
CA ILE A 118 16.90 25.19 5.54
C ILE A 118 18.32 25.45 5.01
N GLU A 119 19.24 24.51 5.21
CA GLU A 119 20.64 24.63 4.76
C GLU A 119 20.75 24.69 3.24
N ALA A 120 19.85 24.01 2.51
CA ALA A 120 19.80 24.06 1.05
C ALA A 120 19.18 25.36 0.49
N GLY A 121 18.67 26.23 1.35
CA GLY A 121 18.09 27.53 0.95
C GLY A 121 16.79 27.40 0.17
N ILE A 122 15.97 26.37 0.43
CA ILE A 122 14.64 26.21 -0.18
C ILE A 122 13.75 27.42 0.22
N ALA A 123 13.06 28.00 -0.76
CA ALA A 123 12.17 29.14 -0.54
C ALA A 123 10.75 28.71 -0.13
N ARG A 124 10.27 27.58 -0.64
CA ARG A 124 8.90 27.10 -0.43
C ARG A 124 8.88 25.57 -0.28
N VAL A 125 8.05 25.07 0.64
CA VAL A 125 7.73 23.65 0.79
C VAL A 125 6.23 23.42 0.56
N VAL A 126 5.91 22.45 -0.27
CA VAL A 126 4.54 21.98 -0.49
C VAL A 126 4.48 20.52 -0.06
N ALA A 127 3.54 20.18 0.83
CA ALA A 127 3.39 18.82 1.33
C ALA A 127 1.97 18.29 1.13
N ALA A 128 1.88 17.00 0.78
CA ALA A 128 0.60 16.35 0.55
C ALA A 128 -0.19 16.17 1.84
N VAL A 129 0.45 15.70 2.90
CA VAL A 129 -0.21 15.39 4.15
C VAL A 129 0.73 15.61 5.34
N ARG A 130 0.12 15.89 6.49
CA ARG A 130 0.81 15.95 7.78
C ARG A 130 1.11 14.54 8.29
N ASP A 131 2.28 14.37 8.87
CA ASP A 131 2.65 13.11 9.51
C ASP A 131 1.80 12.86 10.76
N PRO A 132 1.11 11.71 10.89
CA PRO A 132 0.31 11.37 12.07
C PRO A 132 1.17 11.04 13.30
N ASN A 133 2.48 10.86 13.14
CA ASN A 133 3.39 10.54 14.24
C ASN A 133 3.42 11.69 15.26
N PRO A 134 3.08 11.45 16.54
CA PRO A 134 3.06 12.49 17.58
C PRO A 134 4.39 13.23 17.77
N SER A 135 5.51 12.63 17.38
CA SER A 135 6.83 13.28 17.43
C SER A 135 7.06 14.24 16.26
N VAL A 136 6.25 14.19 15.19
CA VAL A 136 6.30 15.06 14.01
C VAL A 136 5.12 16.04 14.01
N ASP A 137 3.95 15.59 13.81
CA ASP A 137 2.64 16.26 13.86
C ASP A 137 2.65 17.81 13.77
N GLY A 138 3.00 18.32 12.61
CA GLY A 138 3.09 19.75 12.31
C GLY A 138 4.31 20.47 12.88
N ARG A 139 5.25 19.79 13.55
CA ARG A 139 6.48 20.41 14.08
C ARG A 139 7.39 20.83 12.94
N GLY A 140 7.56 19.98 11.93
CA GLY A 140 8.33 20.28 10.74
C GLY A 140 7.83 21.55 10.04
N PHE A 141 6.55 21.63 9.79
CA PHE A 141 5.94 22.83 9.17
C PHE A 141 6.13 24.09 10.01
N ARG A 142 5.98 23.99 11.34
CA ARG A 142 6.20 25.15 12.23
C ARG A 142 7.65 25.61 12.22
N HIS A 143 8.61 24.67 12.20
CA HIS A 143 10.04 25.00 12.15
C HIS A 143 10.41 25.66 10.82
N LEU A 144 9.97 25.13 9.69
CA LEU A 144 10.21 25.71 8.36
C LEU A 144 9.65 27.15 8.26
N ARG A 145 8.40 27.39 8.72
CA ARG A 145 7.82 28.73 8.73
C ARG A 145 8.59 29.72 9.61
N LYS A 146 9.06 29.28 10.79
CA LYS A 146 9.90 30.10 11.67
C LYS A 146 11.25 30.46 11.03
N SER A 147 11.74 29.63 10.14
CA SER A 147 12.97 29.86 9.37
C SER A 147 12.76 30.67 8.10
N GLY A 148 11.54 31.22 7.89
CA GLY A 148 11.21 32.08 6.75
C GLY A 148 10.83 31.34 5.47
N ILE A 149 10.61 30.04 5.52
CA ILE A 149 10.20 29.22 4.38
C ILE A 149 8.67 29.24 4.26
N GLU A 150 8.16 29.51 3.05
CA GLU A 150 6.73 29.38 2.77
C GLU A 150 6.31 27.91 2.82
N VAL A 151 5.18 27.59 3.49
CA VAL A 151 4.69 26.21 3.61
C VAL A 151 3.23 26.12 3.20
N THR A 152 2.96 25.32 2.18
CA THR A 152 1.61 24.91 1.74
C THR A 152 1.40 23.44 2.16
N GLU A 153 0.28 23.17 2.83
CA GLU A 153 -0.09 21.84 3.32
C GLU A 153 -1.33 21.32 2.60
N ARG A 154 -1.56 20.00 2.65
CA ARG A 154 -2.80 19.32 2.22
C ARG A 154 -3.10 19.36 0.73
N VAL A 155 -2.08 19.21 -0.08
CA VAL A 155 -2.23 19.03 -1.53
C VAL A 155 -2.33 17.56 -1.85
N LEU A 156 -3.48 17.08 -2.32
CA LEU A 156 -3.77 15.66 -2.61
C LEU A 156 -3.69 14.73 -1.37
N THR A 157 -4.16 15.20 -0.22
CA THR A 157 -4.12 14.49 1.06
C THR A 157 -4.67 13.07 0.95
N GLY A 158 -5.82 12.88 0.29
CA GLY A 158 -6.44 11.56 0.16
C GLY A 158 -5.61 10.56 -0.65
N GLU A 159 -4.84 11.01 -1.66
CA GLU A 159 -3.92 10.17 -2.41
C GLU A 159 -2.72 9.76 -1.54
N ALA A 160 -2.17 10.71 -0.76
CA ALA A 160 -1.04 10.47 0.13
C ALA A 160 -1.41 9.55 1.32
N GLU A 161 -2.60 9.71 1.92
CA GLU A 161 -3.08 8.82 2.98
C GLU A 161 -3.31 7.41 2.46
N ARG A 162 -3.87 7.24 1.26
CA ARG A 162 -4.04 5.92 0.63
C ARG A 162 -2.70 5.24 0.33
N LEU A 163 -1.72 5.98 -0.13
CA LEU A 163 -0.38 5.43 -0.38
C LEU A 163 0.22 4.83 0.89
N ASN A 164 0.06 5.49 2.03
CA ASN A 164 0.62 5.11 3.33
C ASN A 164 -0.44 4.61 4.34
N GLU A 165 -1.55 4.02 3.86
CA GLU A 165 -2.71 3.65 4.71
C GLU A 165 -2.34 2.78 5.92
N ALA A 166 -1.42 1.84 5.74
CA ALA A 166 -0.94 0.97 6.80
C ALA A 166 -0.17 1.76 7.88
N TYR A 167 0.78 2.60 7.46
CA TYR A 167 1.52 3.48 8.35
C TYR A 167 0.60 4.42 9.13
N PHE A 168 -0.37 5.05 8.46
CA PHE A 168 -1.32 5.97 9.09
C PHE A 168 -2.19 5.28 10.12
N LYS A 169 -2.75 4.12 9.80
CA LYS A 169 -3.57 3.35 10.75
C LYS A 169 -2.75 2.91 11.95
N HIS A 170 -1.61 2.25 11.70
CA HIS A 170 -0.76 1.75 12.77
C HIS A 170 -0.26 2.86 13.68
N THR A 171 0.22 3.98 13.13
CA THR A 171 0.71 5.12 13.90
C THR A 171 -0.39 5.74 14.79
N ARG A 172 -1.64 5.78 14.31
CA ARG A 172 -2.77 6.35 15.06
C ARG A 172 -3.35 5.39 16.12
N THR A 173 -3.29 4.07 15.87
CA THR A 173 -4.03 3.09 16.67
C THR A 173 -3.18 2.01 17.31
N GLY A 174 -1.94 1.82 16.87
CA GLY A 174 -1.11 0.67 17.22
C GLY A 174 -1.54 -0.65 16.59
N ILE A 175 -2.58 -0.66 15.74
CA ILE A 175 -3.14 -1.86 15.11
C ILE A 175 -2.77 -1.89 13.62
N PRO A 176 -2.37 -3.04 13.06
CA PRO A 176 -2.09 -3.20 11.65
C PRO A 176 -3.29 -2.87 10.75
N PHE A 177 -3.00 -2.43 9.53
CA PHE A 177 -3.98 -2.34 8.46
C PHE A 177 -4.23 -3.73 7.87
N VAL A 178 -5.51 -4.15 7.82
CA VAL A 178 -5.89 -5.51 7.47
C VAL A 178 -6.54 -5.56 6.09
N THR A 179 -5.86 -6.21 5.16
CA THR A 179 -6.39 -6.49 3.81
C THR A 179 -6.81 -7.95 3.73
N LEU A 180 -8.07 -8.21 3.43
CA LEU A 180 -8.57 -9.55 3.08
C LEU A 180 -8.43 -9.75 1.58
N LYS A 181 -7.65 -10.75 1.16
CA LYS A 181 -7.55 -11.16 -0.24
C LYS A 181 -8.27 -12.48 -0.46
N LEU A 182 -9.17 -12.50 -1.44
CA LEU A 182 -9.93 -13.69 -1.84
C LEU A 182 -9.76 -13.96 -3.34
N ALA A 183 -9.87 -15.23 -3.72
CA ALA A 183 -9.93 -15.65 -5.12
C ALA A 183 -11.08 -16.65 -5.27
N ALA A 184 -11.98 -16.41 -6.21
CA ALA A 184 -13.17 -17.21 -6.39
C ALA A 184 -13.58 -17.34 -7.85
N THR A 185 -14.46 -18.28 -8.11
CA THR A 185 -15.24 -18.36 -9.35
C THR A 185 -16.25 -17.22 -9.42
N LEU A 186 -16.84 -16.97 -10.59
CA LEU A 186 -17.85 -15.91 -10.79
C LEU A 186 -19.09 -16.11 -9.89
N ASP A 187 -19.43 -17.36 -9.55
CA ASP A 187 -20.49 -17.72 -8.61
C ASP A 187 -20.00 -17.82 -7.16
N GLY A 188 -18.82 -17.27 -6.85
CA GLY A 188 -18.34 -17.05 -5.48
C GLY A 188 -17.78 -18.30 -4.78
N LYS A 189 -17.35 -19.34 -5.51
CA LYS A 189 -16.78 -20.56 -4.91
C LYS A 189 -15.24 -20.47 -4.83
N ILE A 190 -14.68 -20.87 -3.69
CA ILE A 190 -13.22 -20.85 -3.44
C ILE A 190 -12.57 -22.25 -3.58
N ALA A 191 -13.37 -23.29 -3.67
CA ALA A 191 -12.97 -24.66 -3.94
C ALA A 191 -14.17 -25.46 -4.46
N ALA A 192 -13.90 -26.60 -5.09
CA ALA A 192 -14.94 -27.57 -5.43
C ALA A 192 -15.39 -28.36 -4.20
N ALA A 193 -16.46 -29.14 -4.34
CA ALA A 193 -17.01 -29.97 -3.26
C ALA A 193 -16.04 -31.06 -2.75
N ASP A 194 -15.11 -31.52 -3.61
CA ASP A 194 -14.04 -32.46 -3.26
C ASP A 194 -12.82 -31.78 -2.60
N GLY A 195 -12.86 -30.46 -2.42
CA GLY A 195 -11.79 -29.66 -1.84
C GLY A 195 -10.74 -29.17 -2.85
N SER A 196 -10.81 -29.55 -4.12
CA SER A 196 -9.87 -29.07 -5.14
C SER A 196 -10.06 -27.57 -5.38
N SER A 197 -8.94 -26.80 -5.35
CA SER A 197 -8.95 -25.33 -5.48
C SER A 197 -7.88 -24.80 -6.44
N THR A 198 -7.04 -25.65 -6.99
CA THR A 198 -5.88 -25.29 -7.82
C THR A 198 -6.20 -25.47 -9.31
N TRP A 199 -6.15 -24.47 -10.17
CA TRP A 199 -6.04 -23.00 -9.95
C TRP A 199 -7.37 -22.36 -10.33
N ILE A 200 -7.96 -21.59 -9.42
CA ILE A 200 -9.19 -20.86 -9.72
C ILE A 200 -8.88 -19.72 -10.69
N THR A 201 -7.92 -18.87 -10.34
CA THR A 201 -7.53 -17.67 -11.10
C THR A 201 -6.33 -17.90 -12.01
N GLY A 202 -6.17 -17.03 -13.00
CA GLY A 202 -5.09 -17.06 -13.98
C GLY A 202 -3.71 -16.70 -13.44
N GLU A 203 -2.72 -16.72 -14.31
CA GLU A 203 -1.32 -16.46 -13.96
C GLU A 203 -1.09 -15.00 -13.58
N GLU A 204 -1.69 -14.08 -14.31
CA GLU A 204 -1.58 -12.64 -14.09
C GLU A 204 -2.17 -12.24 -12.72
N ALA A 205 -3.31 -12.82 -12.32
CA ALA A 205 -3.89 -12.61 -11.01
C ALA A 205 -2.96 -13.16 -9.90
N ARG A 206 -2.35 -14.32 -10.11
CA ARG A 206 -1.36 -14.87 -9.17
C ARG A 206 -0.09 -14.00 -9.08
N ALA A 207 0.34 -13.39 -10.19
CA ALA A 207 1.45 -12.43 -10.18
C ALA A 207 1.08 -11.15 -9.40
N ASP A 208 -0.17 -10.67 -9.54
CA ASP A 208 -0.65 -9.53 -8.76
C ASP A 208 -0.70 -9.84 -7.25
N VAL A 209 -1.09 -11.06 -6.87
CA VAL A 209 -1.00 -11.53 -5.47
C VAL A 209 0.42 -11.48 -4.92
N GLN A 210 1.46 -11.75 -5.74
CA GLN A 210 2.85 -11.61 -5.28
C GLN A 210 3.21 -10.15 -4.96
N ARG A 211 2.68 -9.18 -5.73
CA ARG A 211 2.86 -7.74 -5.44
C ARG A 211 2.16 -7.34 -4.14
N ILE A 212 0.94 -7.87 -3.89
CA ILE A 212 0.21 -7.62 -2.64
C ILE A 212 1.00 -8.20 -1.45
N ARG A 213 1.55 -9.40 -1.58
CA ARG A 213 2.42 -10.01 -0.55
C ARG A 213 3.67 -9.18 -0.30
N ALA A 214 4.34 -8.74 -1.36
CA ALA A 214 5.53 -7.89 -1.28
C ALA A 214 5.27 -6.57 -0.54
N ALA A 215 4.04 -6.07 -0.57
CA ALA A 215 3.62 -4.84 0.09
C ALA A 215 3.09 -5.06 1.52
N SER A 216 3.13 -6.28 2.04
CA SER A 216 2.57 -6.64 3.35
C SER A 216 3.67 -7.08 4.32
N ASP A 217 3.60 -6.63 5.58
CA ASP A 217 4.57 -7.04 6.61
C ASP A 217 4.30 -8.46 7.12
N ALA A 218 3.02 -8.87 7.12
CA ALA A 218 2.64 -10.23 7.52
C ALA A 218 1.56 -10.81 6.62
N ILE A 219 1.66 -12.14 6.38
CA ILE A 219 0.63 -12.93 5.68
C ILE A 219 0.03 -13.91 6.67
N VAL A 220 -1.28 -13.85 6.87
CA VAL A 220 -2.02 -14.67 7.83
C VAL A 220 -2.90 -15.67 7.12
N ILE A 221 -2.76 -16.95 7.47
CA ILE A 221 -3.62 -18.05 7.01
C ILE A 221 -4.17 -18.85 8.19
N GLY A 222 -5.26 -19.59 7.95
CA GLY A 222 -5.77 -20.55 8.93
C GLY A 222 -5.08 -21.91 8.83
N ALA A 223 -5.09 -22.68 9.92
CA ALA A 223 -4.49 -24.03 9.98
C ALA A 223 -5.04 -24.98 8.91
N ASN A 224 -6.31 -24.86 8.52
CA ASN A 224 -6.86 -25.72 7.45
C ASN A 224 -6.13 -25.48 6.12
N THR A 225 -5.88 -24.24 5.75
CA THR A 225 -5.12 -23.86 4.55
C THR A 225 -3.67 -24.31 4.68
N ALA A 226 -3.05 -24.11 5.86
CA ALA A 226 -1.68 -24.55 6.12
C ALA A 226 -1.50 -26.04 5.96
N ILE A 227 -2.44 -26.85 6.48
CA ILE A 227 -2.39 -28.33 6.43
C ILE A 227 -2.71 -28.84 5.02
N ALA A 228 -3.68 -28.23 4.33
CA ALA A 228 -4.11 -28.73 3.01
C ALA A 228 -3.09 -28.41 1.91
N ASP A 229 -2.51 -27.21 1.94
CA ASP A 229 -1.74 -26.66 0.81
C ASP A 229 -0.23 -26.66 1.05
N ASP A 230 0.25 -26.85 2.30
CA ASP A 230 1.65 -26.70 2.71
C ASP A 230 2.33 -25.49 2.02
N PRO A 231 1.76 -24.29 2.17
CA PRO A 231 2.14 -23.14 1.34
C PRO A 231 3.44 -22.52 1.83
N ARG A 232 4.27 -22.03 0.90
CA ARG A 232 5.50 -21.30 1.26
C ARG A 232 5.25 -19.91 1.84
N LEU A 233 4.17 -19.24 1.45
CA LEU A 233 3.80 -17.87 1.81
C LEU A 233 4.94 -16.84 1.60
N THR A 234 5.80 -17.08 0.63
CA THR A 234 6.90 -16.19 0.27
C THR A 234 6.53 -15.30 -0.91
N VAL A 235 7.24 -14.20 -1.06
CA VAL A 235 7.24 -13.40 -2.29
C VAL A 235 8.13 -14.11 -3.31
N ARG A 236 7.58 -14.41 -4.49
CA ARG A 236 8.27 -15.15 -5.57
C ARG A 236 8.49 -14.26 -6.79
N ASP A 237 8.64 -12.98 -6.57
CA ASP A 237 9.04 -12.02 -7.60
C ASP A 237 10.57 -11.90 -7.59
N PRO A 238 11.27 -12.23 -8.71
CA PRO A 238 12.72 -12.12 -8.79
C PRO A 238 13.26 -10.68 -8.60
N GLY A 239 12.40 -9.68 -8.81
CA GLY A 239 12.72 -8.27 -8.61
C GLY A 239 12.51 -7.78 -7.19
N TYR A 240 11.97 -8.59 -6.30
CA TYR A 240 11.73 -8.20 -4.91
C TYR A 240 13.02 -8.14 -4.10
N LEU A 241 13.31 -6.98 -3.53
CA LEU A 241 14.52 -6.71 -2.76
C LEU A 241 14.24 -6.49 -1.26
N GLY A 242 12.97 -6.60 -0.85
CA GLY A 242 12.56 -6.42 0.54
C GLY A 242 12.78 -7.66 1.40
N GLU A 243 12.57 -7.48 2.69
CA GLU A 243 12.54 -8.60 3.64
C GLU A 243 11.29 -9.48 3.40
N PRO A 244 11.40 -10.80 3.56
CA PRO A 244 10.24 -11.66 3.40
C PRO A 244 9.19 -11.35 4.47
N PRO A 245 7.88 -11.32 4.10
CA PRO A 245 6.81 -11.06 5.06
C PRO A 245 6.76 -12.16 6.14
N LEU A 246 6.37 -11.77 7.35
CA LEU A 246 6.12 -12.69 8.44
C LEU A 246 4.99 -13.65 8.07
N ARG A 247 5.24 -14.96 8.13
CA ARG A 247 4.20 -15.99 7.95
C ARG A 247 3.47 -16.21 9.27
N VAL A 248 2.16 -16.05 9.29
CA VAL A 248 1.35 -16.25 10.49
C VAL A 248 0.30 -17.35 10.23
N VAL A 249 0.29 -18.36 11.07
CA VAL A 249 -0.72 -19.42 11.01
C VAL A 249 -1.63 -19.35 12.23
N VAL A 250 -2.93 -19.25 12.00
CA VAL A 250 -3.96 -19.25 13.03
C VAL A 250 -4.38 -20.69 13.30
N ASP A 251 -3.92 -21.27 14.41
CA ASP A 251 -4.21 -22.66 14.84
C ASP A 251 -4.57 -22.74 16.32
N ALA A 252 -5.83 -22.49 16.65
CA ALA A 252 -6.30 -22.47 18.02
C ALA A 252 -6.04 -23.76 18.82
N ALA A 253 -6.16 -24.93 18.19
CA ALA A 253 -6.15 -26.23 18.85
C ALA A 253 -4.85 -27.02 18.69
N GLY A 254 -3.85 -26.48 17.99
CA GLY A 254 -2.57 -27.16 17.82
C GLY A 254 -2.59 -28.34 16.84
N ARG A 255 -3.30 -28.20 15.72
CA ARG A 255 -3.43 -29.26 14.70
C ARG A 255 -2.28 -29.32 13.72
N LEU A 256 -1.60 -28.18 13.47
CA LEU A 256 -0.49 -28.10 12.55
C LEU A 256 0.71 -28.89 13.09
N MET A 257 1.26 -29.77 12.26
CA MET A 257 2.53 -30.44 12.56
C MET A 257 3.70 -29.48 12.34
N ALA A 258 4.75 -29.61 13.13
CA ALA A 258 5.98 -28.81 13.01
C ALA A 258 6.84 -29.30 11.83
N ALA A 259 6.30 -29.26 10.62
CA ALA A 259 6.94 -29.76 9.40
C ALA A 259 6.41 -29.00 8.17
N GLY A 260 7.10 -29.15 7.03
CA GLY A 260 6.71 -28.52 5.76
C GLY A 260 7.31 -27.14 5.54
N HIS A 261 6.84 -26.46 4.51
CA HIS A 261 7.40 -25.20 4.04
C HIS A 261 7.25 -24.04 5.03
N LEU A 262 6.30 -24.10 5.95
CA LEU A 262 6.10 -23.06 6.96
C LEU A 262 7.17 -23.08 8.06
N PHE A 263 7.98 -24.15 8.13
CA PHE A 263 9.06 -24.27 9.10
C PHE A 263 10.45 -24.27 8.45
N ASP A 264 10.54 -23.87 7.17
CA ASP A 264 11.82 -23.61 6.50
C ASP A 264 12.36 -22.20 6.89
N ASP A 265 13.61 -21.94 6.51
CA ASP A 265 14.34 -20.71 6.80
C ASP A 265 14.12 -19.56 5.79
N HIS A 266 13.22 -19.75 4.83
CA HIS A 266 12.96 -18.73 3.78
C HIS A 266 12.23 -17.48 4.30
N ALA A 267 11.49 -17.58 5.40
CA ALA A 267 10.83 -16.46 6.04
C ALA A 267 10.51 -16.79 7.50
N PRO A 268 10.43 -15.81 8.40
CA PRO A 268 10.04 -16.04 9.79
C PRO A 268 8.58 -16.55 9.87
N THR A 269 8.32 -17.43 10.81
CA THR A 269 6.97 -17.99 11.04
C THR A 269 6.53 -17.78 12.49
N THR A 270 5.29 -17.37 12.67
CA THR A 270 4.61 -17.28 13.95
C THR A 270 3.34 -18.14 13.93
N ILE A 271 3.15 -18.98 14.95
CA ILE A 271 1.89 -19.70 15.14
C ILE A 271 1.07 -18.97 16.20
N ALA A 272 -0.09 -18.44 15.78
CA ALA A 272 -1.07 -17.86 16.66
C ALA A 272 -2.03 -18.94 17.18
N THR A 273 -2.04 -19.18 18.48
CA THR A 273 -2.78 -20.27 19.08
C THR A 273 -3.52 -19.81 20.34
N THR A 274 -4.26 -20.71 20.97
CA THR A 274 -4.93 -20.47 22.26
C THR A 274 -4.46 -21.48 23.30
N ASP A 275 -4.95 -21.39 24.53
CA ASP A 275 -4.67 -22.37 25.58
C ASP A 275 -5.23 -23.75 25.28
N ALA A 276 -6.03 -23.92 24.25
CA ALA A 276 -6.48 -25.24 23.78
C ALA A 276 -5.36 -26.07 23.12
N SER A 277 -4.28 -25.43 22.64
CA SER A 277 -3.11 -26.16 22.17
C SER A 277 -2.26 -26.66 23.34
N SER A 278 -1.76 -27.90 23.27
CA SER A 278 -0.92 -28.46 24.33
C SER A 278 0.45 -27.78 24.43
N LEU A 279 1.03 -27.74 25.64
CA LEU A 279 2.37 -27.22 25.86
C LEU A 279 3.41 -27.95 24.98
N GLY A 280 3.32 -29.28 24.86
CA GLY A 280 4.22 -30.07 24.00
C GLY A 280 4.14 -29.64 22.54
N ARG A 281 2.94 -29.37 22.00
CA ARG A 281 2.77 -28.87 20.64
C ARG A 281 3.42 -27.47 20.45
N ARG A 282 3.26 -26.59 21.40
CA ARG A 282 3.89 -25.25 21.37
C ARG A 282 5.43 -25.35 21.42
N GLU A 283 5.97 -26.31 22.17
CA GLU A 283 7.41 -26.57 22.23
C GLU A 283 7.93 -27.18 20.93
N GLU A 284 7.20 -28.11 20.30
CA GLU A 284 7.53 -28.63 18.97
C GLU A 284 7.64 -27.52 17.93
N TRP A 285 6.71 -26.57 17.89
CA TRP A 285 6.75 -25.44 16.97
C TRP A 285 7.97 -24.55 17.23
N ARG A 286 8.27 -24.24 18.50
CA ARG A 286 9.47 -23.44 18.85
C ARG A 286 10.76 -24.17 18.49
N ALA A 287 10.84 -25.47 18.73
CA ALA A 287 12.01 -26.28 18.37
C ALA A 287 12.22 -26.35 16.84
N ALA A 288 11.15 -26.24 16.06
CA ALA A 288 11.18 -26.13 14.60
C ALA A 288 11.44 -24.69 14.08
N GLY A 289 11.72 -23.72 14.95
CA GLY A 289 12.09 -22.35 14.56
C GLY A 289 10.92 -21.37 14.45
N ALA A 290 9.68 -21.79 14.72
CA ALA A 290 8.54 -20.86 14.72
C ALA A 290 8.39 -20.15 16.08
N ASP A 291 8.00 -18.88 16.03
CA ASP A 291 7.51 -18.18 17.21
C ASP A 291 6.07 -18.59 17.55
N VAL A 292 5.67 -18.51 18.82
CA VAL A 292 4.34 -18.91 19.27
C VAL A 292 3.70 -17.80 20.06
N LEU A 293 2.60 -17.27 19.54
CA LEU A 293 1.72 -16.32 20.21
C LEU A 293 0.49 -17.04 20.78
N VAL A 294 0.32 -16.95 22.10
CA VAL A 294 -0.91 -17.41 22.74
C VAL A 294 -1.85 -16.21 22.82
N CYS A 295 -2.94 -16.29 22.07
CA CYS A 295 -3.95 -15.25 21.94
C CYS A 295 -5.20 -15.62 22.72
N GLU A 296 -6.07 -14.65 22.92
CA GLU A 296 -7.40 -14.87 23.48
C GLU A 296 -8.27 -15.73 22.57
N VAL A 297 -9.28 -16.35 23.12
CA VAL A 297 -10.31 -17.10 22.38
C VAL A 297 -11.38 -16.11 21.91
N ALA A 298 -11.74 -16.15 20.63
CA ALA A 298 -12.83 -15.36 20.09
C ALA A 298 -14.20 -15.85 20.57
N ASP A 299 -15.21 -14.98 20.61
CA ASP A 299 -16.58 -15.34 21.02
C ASP A 299 -17.18 -16.50 20.21
N GLY A 300 -16.84 -16.61 18.93
CA GLY A 300 -17.23 -17.75 18.07
C GLY A 300 -16.29 -18.95 18.15
N GLY A 301 -15.37 -18.98 19.13
CA GLY A 301 -14.29 -19.97 19.23
C GLY A 301 -13.13 -19.67 18.25
N GLY A 302 -12.00 -20.34 18.46
CA GLY A 302 -10.79 -20.09 17.70
C GLY A 302 -9.93 -18.96 18.29
N VAL A 303 -8.94 -18.52 17.57
CA VAL A 303 -8.05 -17.41 17.96
C VAL A 303 -8.78 -16.08 17.71
N SER A 304 -8.81 -15.19 18.69
CA SER A 304 -9.24 -13.81 18.49
C SER A 304 -8.28 -13.08 17.54
N LEU A 305 -8.78 -12.65 16.39
CA LEU A 305 -8.00 -11.89 15.43
C LEU A 305 -7.65 -10.49 15.98
N SER A 306 -8.52 -9.90 16.78
CA SER A 306 -8.25 -8.64 17.47
C SER A 306 -7.03 -8.77 18.39
N SER A 307 -6.98 -9.80 19.25
CA SER A 307 -5.83 -10.07 20.12
C SER A 307 -4.55 -10.35 19.32
N LEU A 308 -4.65 -11.11 18.22
CA LEU A 308 -3.52 -11.34 17.31
C LEU A 308 -2.99 -10.04 16.70
N LEU A 309 -3.88 -9.19 16.18
CA LEU A 309 -3.48 -7.92 15.55
C LEU A 309 -2.83 -6.96 16.55
N GLU A 310 -3.32 -6.89 17.78
CA GLU A 310 -2.65 -6.13 18.85
C GLU A 310 -1.23 -6.64 19.13
N ALA A 311 -1.06 -7.98 19.20
CA ALA A 311 0.23 -8.57 19.43
C ALA A 311 1.20 -8.34 18.26
N LEU A 312 0.72 -8.34 17.02
CA LEU A 312 1.49 -8.03 15.81
C LEU A 312 1.86 -6.53 15.75
N GLY A 313 0.90 -5.65 16.07
CA GLY A 313 1.14 -4.21 16.10
C GLY A 313 2.24 -3.80 17.09
N LYS A 314 2.31 -4.44 18.26
CA LYS A 314 3.38 -4.25 19.25
C LYS A 314 4.78 -4.72 18.76
N ARG A 315 4.83 -5.43 17.62
CA ARG A 315 6.05 -5.88 16.95
C ARG A 315 6.34 -5.08 15.68
N ASP A 316 5.78 -3.89 15.57
CA ASP A 316 5.91 -2.98 14.41
C ASP A 316 5.36 -3.56 13.08
N VAL A 317 4.51 -4.59 13.11
CA VAL A 317 3.75 -5.05 11.94
C VAL A 317 2.68 -4.02 11.66
N GLN A 318 2.78 -3.32 10.53
CA GLN A 318 1.85 -2.26 10.15
C GLN A 318 0.77 -2.74 9.20
N SER A 319 1.06 -3.78 8.40
CA SER A 319 0.17 -4.33 7.38
C SER A 319 0.04 -5.83 7.48
N VAL A 320 -1.21 -6.31 7.42
CA VAL A 320 -1.56 -7.74 7.46
C VAL A 320 -2.38 -8.09 6.23
N LEU A 321 -1.91 -9.09 5.48
CA LEU A 321 -2.65 -9.73 4.40
C LEU A 321 -3.29 -11.01 4.92
N LEU A 322 -4.61 -11.05 5.02
CA LEU A 322 -5.34 -12.28 5.27
C LEU A 322 -5.52 -13.04 3.95
N GLU A 323 -4.83 -14.17 3.82
CA GLU A 323 -4.97 -15.11 2.71
C GLU A 323 -5.51 -16.42 3.27
N GLY A 324 -6.78 -16.65 3.22
CA GLY A 324 -7.28 -17.87 3.85
C GLY A 324 -8.56 -18.39 3.25
N GLY A 325 -8.97 -19.54 3.74
CA GLY A 325 -10.27 -20.10 3.43
C GLY A 325 -11.40 -19.29 4.08
N SER A 326 -12.62 -19.65 3.70
CA SER A 326 -13.86 -18.98 4.14
C SER A 326 -13.99 -18.77 5.65
N ARG A 327 -13.49 -19.70 6.47
CA ARG A 327 -13.57 -19.59 7.93
C ARG A 327 -12.80 -18.40 8.51
N LEU A 328 -11.55 -18.22 8.08
CA LEU A 328 -10.73 -17.07 8.53
C LEU A 328 -11.34 -15.76 8.04
N ALA A 329 -11.81 -15.73 6.78
CA ALA A 329 -12.49 -14.58 6.20
C ALA A 329 -13.79 -14.25 6.98
N GLY A 330 -14.60 -15.26 7.31
CA GLY A 330 -15.82 -15.10 8.14
C GLY A 330 -15.52 -14.57 9.55
N SER A 331 -14.46 -15.08 10.19
CA SER A 331 -14.02 -14.58 11.51
C SER A 331 -13.58 -13.12 11.43
N ALA A 332 -12.85 -12.72 10.39
CA ALA A 332 -12.40 -11.35 10.20
C ALA A 332 -13.56 -10.36 10.00
N VAL A 333 -14.62 -10.80 9.30
CA VAL A 333 -15.86 -10.03 9.16
C VAL A 333 -16.58 -9.92 10.51
N ARG A 334 -16.74 -11.04 11.22
CA ARG A 334 -17.45 -11.08 12.51
C ARG A 334 -16.78 -10.22 13.57
N GLU A 335 -15.45 -10.21 13.64
CA GLU A 335 -14.69 -9.40 14.58
C GLU A 335 -14.51 -7.93 14.13
N GLY A 336 -14.97 -7.57 12.91
CA GLY A 336 -14.91 -6.21 12.40
C GLY A 336 -13.47 -5.68 12.20
N VAL A 337 -12.48 -6.56 11.96
CA VAL A 337 -11.08 -6.19 11.90
C VAL A 337 -10.59 -5.77 10.50
N LEU A 338 -11.42 -5.94 9.47
CA LEU A 338 -11.06 -5.66 8.09
C LEU A 338 -11.04 -4.15 7.79
N ASP A 339 -10.06 -3.70 7.01
CA ASP A 339 -9.99 -2.35 6.44
C ASP A 339 -10.23 -2.36 4.94
N LYS A 340 -9.71 -3.36 4.25
CA LYS A 340 -9.76 -3.47 2.79
C LYS A 340 -10.05 -4.90 2.37
N VAL A 341 -10.75 -5.04 1.25
CA VAL A 341 -11.03 -6.34 0.61
C VAL A 341 -10.56 -6.29 -0.84
N ILE A 342 -9.81 -7.30 -1.26
CA ILE A 342 -9.41 -7.53 -2.66
C ILE A 342 -9.94 -8.89 -3.08
N VAL A 343 -10.76 -8.92 -4.13
CA VAL A 343 -11.34 -10.16 -4.66
C VAL A 343 -10.92 -10.34 -6.11
N PHE A 344 -10.35 -11.49 -6.43
CA PHE A 344 -10.12 -11.92 -7.80
C PHE A 344 -11.23 -12.89 -8.20
N LEU A 345 -12.00 -12.55 -9.23
CA LEU A 345 -13.07 -13.37 -9.78
C LEU A 345 -12.65 -13.97 -11.11
N ALA A 346 -12.59 -15.30 -11.14
CA ALA A 346 -12.31 -16.02 -12.37
C ALA A 346 -13.59 -16.20 -13.22
N PRO A 347 -13.51 -16.22 -14.56
CA PRO A 347 -14.64 -16.45 -15.44
C PRO A 347 -15.03 -17.94 -15.48
N LYS A 348 -15.34 -18.49 -14.32
CA LYS A 348 -15.70 -19.89 -14.09
C LYS A 348 -16.99 -19.97 -13.28
N LEU A 349 -17.78 -20.97 -13.52
CA LEU A 349 -18.94 -21.33 -12.69
C LEU A 349 -18.72 -22.75 -12.15
N LEU A 350 -18.90 -22.92 -10.86
CA LEU A 350 -18.69 -24.21 -10.19
C LEU A 350 -20.01 -24.78 -9.63
N GLY A 351 -20.84 -23.95 -9.01
CA GLY A 351 -22.10 -24.36 -8.39
C GLY A 351 -21.92 -25.24 -7.15
N GLY A 352 -23.00 -25.91 -6.75
CA GLY A 352 -23.03 -26.89 -5.67
C GLY A 352 -23.12 -26.27 -4.27
N ASP A 353 -24.06 -26.77 -3.43
CA ASP A 353 -24.27 -26.27 -2.07
C ASP A 353 -23.11 -26.63 -1.13
N SER A 354 -22.44 -27.78 -1.37
CA SER A 354 -21.30 -28.24 -0.58
C SER A 354 -19.97 -27.57 -0.94
N ALA A 355 -19.90 -26.87 -2.09
CA ALA A 355 -18.70 -26.14 -2.48
C ALA A 355 -18.57 -24.87 -1.61
N PRO A 356 -17.41 -24.63 -0.93
CA PRO A 356 -17.26 -23.51 -0.01
C PRO A 356 -17.31 -22.17 -0.74
N GLY A 357 -18.06 -21.24 -0.16
CA GLY A 357 -18.14 -19.85 -0.63
C GLY A 357 -16.98 -18.98 -0.12
N LEU A 358 -16.95 -17.71 -0.58
CA LEU A 358 -15.95 -16.70 -0.19
C LEU A 358 -15.87 -16.49 1.32
N LEU A 359 -17.01 -16.43 1.99
CA LEU A 359 -17.11 -16.22 3.43
C LEU A 359 -17.73 -17.45 4.10
N GLY A 360 -17.18 -17.84 5.23
CA GLY A 360 -17.80 -18.76 6.17
C GLY A 360 -18.82 -18.05 7.04
N GLU A 361 -19.04 -18.60 8.22
CA GLU A 361 -19.97 -18.03 9.18
C GLU A 361 -19.50 -16.66 9.68
N THR A 362 -20.31 -15.63 9.41
CA THR A 362 -20.04 -14.25 9.79
C THR A 362 -20.88 -13.78 10.98
N GLY A 363 -21.95 -14.49 11.33
CA GLY A 363 -22.96 -14.07 12.30
C GLY A 363 -23.94 -13.01 11.77
N ILE A 364 -23.86 -12.65 10.49
CA ILE A 364 -24.78 -11.70 9.85
C ILE A 364 -26.02 -12.46 9.39
N GLU A 365 -27.16 -12.16 9.98
CA GLU A 365 -28.46 -12.84 9.70
C GLU A 365 -29.37 -12.02 8.79
N ARG A 366 -29.20 -10.71 8.74
CA ARG A 366 -30.05 -9.80 7.97
C ARG A 366 -29.23 -9.02 6.96
N LEU A 367 -29.83 -8.73 5.81
CA LEU A 367 -29.20 -7.90 4.78
C LEU A 367 -28.91 -6.48 5.30
N SER A 368 -29.71 -5.96 6.22
CA SER A 368 -29.46 -4.65 6.86
C SER A 368 -28.17 -4.61 7.68
N ASP A 369 -27.69 -5.76 8.14
CA ASP A 369 -26.53 -5.89 9.00
C ASP A 369 -25.27 -6.22 8.17
N ALA A 370 -25.40 -6.31 6.83
CA ALA A 370 -24.32 -6.63 5.92
C ALA A 370 -23.20 -5.57 6.01
N LEU A 371 -21.95 -6.05 6.05
CA LEU A 371 -20.78 -5.19 6.04
C LEU A 371 -20.77 -4.35 4.74
N GLN A 372 -20.85 -3.04 4.87
CA GLN A 372 -20.85 -2.13 3.74
C GLN A 372 -19.44 -1.91 3.21
N LEU A 373 -19.29 -1.92 1.89
CA LEU A 373 -18.03 -1.72 1.20
C LEU A 373 -18.15 -0.56 0.21
N GLU A 374 -17.07 0.21 0.09
CA GLU A 374 -16.89 1.24 -0.94
C GLU A 374 -15.91 0.75 -1.99
N PHE A 375 -16.38 0.53 -3.22
CA PHE A 375 -15.50 0.15 -4.33
C PHE A 375 -14.58 1.31 -4.72
N VAL A 376 -13.29 1.03 -4.77
CA VAL A 376 -12.25 1.98 -5.20
C VAL A 376 -11.51 1.51 -6.45
N GLY A 377 -11.67 0.25 -6.84
CA GLY A 377 -11.08 -0.28 -8.06
C GLY A 377 -11.83 -1.48 -8.61
N VAL A 378 -12.03 -1.46 -9.92
CA VAL A 378 -12.51 -2.60 -10.71
C VAL A 378 -11.62 -2.68 -11.95
N SER A 379 -10.86 -3.75 -12.10
CA SER A 379 -9.92 -3.89 -13.21
C SER A 379 -9.86 -5.32 -13.73
N ARG A 380 -9.48 -5.47 -15.00
CA ARG A 380 -9.14 -6.76 -15.58
C ARG A 380 -7.68 -7.10 -15.29
N VAL A 381 -7.43 -8.35 -14.90
CA VAL A 381 -6.09 -8.89 -14.66
C VAL A 381 -5.99 -10.23 -15.38
N GLY A 382 -5.48 -10.21 -16.60
CA GLY A 382 -5.62 -11.31 -17.54
C GLY A 382 -7.08 -11.56 -17.88
N ASP A 383 -7.55 -12.78 -17.68
CA ASP A 383 -8.95 -13.15 -17.86
C ASP A 383 -9.82 -12.90 -16.62
N ASP A 384 -9.19 -12.69 -15.47
CA ASP A 384 -9.89 -12.46 -14.19
C ASP A 384 -10.29 -10.99 -14.00
N VAL A 385 -11.21 -10.76 -13.07
CA VAL A 385 -11.60 -9.42 -12.60
C VAL A 385 -11.08 -9.23 -11.18
N ARG A 386 -10.34 -8.14 -10.95
CA ARG A 386 -9.93 -7.70 -9.63
C ARG A 386 -10.88 -6.61 -9.15
N LEU A 387 -11.47 -6.85 -7.99
CA LEU A 387 -12.28 -5.89 -7.24
C LEU A 387 -11.50 -5.45 -6.02
N GLU A 388 -11.49 -4.15 -5.74
CA GLU A 388 -10.89 -3.57 -4.56
C GLU A 388 -11.89 -2.66 -3.88
N ALA A 389 -12.09 -2.85 -2.57
CA ALA A 389 -13.04 -2.07 -1.80
C ALA A 389 -12.52 -1.83 -0.37
N TYR A 390 -12.82 -0.66 0.19
CA TYR A 390 -12.65 -0.37 1.61
C TYR A 390 -13.89 -0.75 2.40
N VAL A 391 -13.67 -1.18 3.63
CA VAL A 391 -14.75 -1.35 4.59
C VAL A 391 -15.26 0.02 5.00
N HIS A 392 -16.54 0.26 4.71
CA HIS A 392 -17.19 1.50 5.14
C HIS A 392 -17.36 1.46 6.65
N ARG A 393 -16.69 2.36 7.35
CA ARG A 393 -16.90 2.60 8.78
C ARG A 393 -17.52 3.98 8.89
N ASP A 394 -18.68 4.07 9.54
CA ASP A 394 -19.24 5.37 9.88
C ASP A 394 -18.18 6.14 10.66
N ARG A 395 -17.69 7.24 10.07
CA ARG A 395 -16.64 8.08 10.63
C ARG A 395 -17.25 9.10 11.58
#